data_08a4397de4f574ae8c705b57974d5e5a
#
_entry.id   08a4397de4f574ae8c705b57974d5e5a
#
_cell.length_a   1.000
_cell.length_b   1.000
_cell.length_c   1.000
_cell.angle_alpha   90.00
_cell.angle_beta   90.00
_cell.angle_gamma   90.00
#
_symmetry.space_group_name_H-M   'P 1'
#
loop_
_entity.id
_entity.type
_entity.pdbx_description
1 polymer ?
#
loop_
_entity_poly.entity_id
_entity_poly.type
_entity_poly.pdbx_seq_one_letter_code
_entity_poly.pdbx_strand_id
1 'polypeptide(L)'
;PFTGTEVWTVPGRGNRPLGVMPPNPAKLDPAKLDAHCSFCAKLYLDTPPEKARLVKSGDKYATLRHLQVDALFDTVAEFRRVPNLFEIVSFNYWQKNFNYRLPDAIEQHKRSYLASVAGRQHVLRLSEQRLKAAGFDESAWDRMSLDERLQFANAFFGGGHELIVGRRHYIDGATHDHQLASSGTLAPEEHYQY
;
A
#
# COMPACT_ATOMS: atom_id res chain seq x y z
N PRO A 1 7.08 16.47 29.43
CA PRO A 1 5.76 16.48 28.82
C PRO A 1 4.76 15.89 29.79
N PHE A 2 3.66 16.60 30.06
CA PHE A 2 2.66 16.22 31.07
C PHE A 2 1.82 15.02 30.66
N THR A 3 1.84 14.62 29.39
CA THR A 3 0.99 13.57 28.83
C THR A 3 1.73 12.30 28.41
N GLY A 4 3.07 12.28 28.51
CA GLY A 4 3.86 11.17 27.95
C GLY A 4 3.78 11.03 26.43
N THR A 5 3.25 12.03 25.73
CA THR A 5 3.17 12.04 24.26
C THR A 5 4.56 12.15 23.66
N GLU A 6 4.93 11.19 22.82
CA GLU A 6 6.15 11.21 22.04
C GLU A 6 5.84 11.61 20.60
N VAL A 7 6.65 12.50 20.04
CA VAL A 7 6.55 12.91 18.64
C VAL A 7 7.79 12.45 17.90
N TRP A 8 7.59 11.58 16.94
CA TRP A 8 8.66 11.04 16.10
C TRP A 8 8.74 11.81 14.79
N THR A 9 9.92 12.38 14.52
CA THR A 9 10.15 13.17 13.31
C THR A 9 11.32 12.61 12.51
N VAL A 10 11.28 12.84 11.20
CA VAL A 10 12.36 12.48 10.28
C VAL A 10 13.03 13.78 9.80
N PRO A 11 14.35 13.87 9.81
CA PRO A 11 15.07 15.03 9.27
C PRO A 11 14.59 15.38 7.84
N GLY A 12 14.41 16.68 7.58
CA GLY A 12 13.96 17.17 6.27
C GLY A 12 12.44 17.09 6.00
N ARG A 13 11.67 16.41 6.85
CA ARG A 13 10.23 16.29 6.63
C ARG A 13 9.46 17.58 6.97
N GLY A 14 9.96 18.38 7.88
CA GLY A 14 9.41 19.70 8.21
C GLY A 14 9.49 20.72 7.07
N ASN A 15 10.33 20.44 6.06
CA ASN A 15 10.48 21.29 4.89
C ASN A 15 9.55 20.91 3.73
N ARG A 16 8.59 20.01 3.96
CA ARG A 16 7.55 19.65 2.98
C ARG A 16 6.27 20.39 3.30
N PRO A 17 6.06 21.61 2.79
CA PRO A 17 4.79 22.30 2.94
C PRO A 17 3.69 21.52 2.19
N LEU A 18 2.48 21.56 2.74
CA LEU A 18 1.31 21.02 2.05
C LEU A 18 1.15 21.72 0.71
N GLY A 19 0.88 20.95 -0.35
CA GLY A 19 0.57 21.50 -1.66
C GLY A 19 1.77 21.88 -2.54
N VAL A 20 2.98 21.38 -2.24
CA VAL A 20 4.10 21.55 -3.19
C VAL A 20 3.80 20.78 -4.46
N MET A 21 3.67 21.53 -5.55
CA MET A 21 3.61 20.93 -6.88
C MET A 21 4.98 20.32 -7.24
N PRO A 22 5.02 19.10 -7.80
CA PRO A 22 6.25 18.57 -8.36
C PRO A 22 6.77 19.51 -9.45
N PRO A 23 8.09 19.65 -9.61
CA PRO A 23 8.67 20.59 -10.57
C PRO A 23 8.28 20.28 -12.03
N ASN A 24 7.96 19.03 -12.34
CA ASN A 24 7.57 18.58 -13.68
C ASN A 24 6.40 17.58 -13.58
N PRO A 25 5.16 18.05 -13.40
CA PRO A 25 4.02 17.15 -13.35
C PRO A 25 3.80 16.49 -14.71
N ALA A 26 3.64 15.17 -14.72
CA ALA A 26 3.36 14.42 -15.93
C ALA A 26 1.88 14.55 -16.33
N LYS A 27 1.61 14.65 -17.61
CA LYS A 27 0.23 14.61 -18.12
C LYS A 27 -0.36 13.21 -17.96
N LEU A 28 -1.60 13.15 -17.53
CA LEU A 28 -2.36 11.91 -17.54
C LEU A 28 -2.69 11.52 -18.98
N ASP A 29 -2.49 10.27 -19.32
CA ASP A 29 -2.80 9.72 -20.63
C ASP A 29 -4.22 9.15 -20.62
N PRO A 30 -5.19 9.74 -21.34
CA PRO A 30 -6.56 9.24 -21.35
C PRO A 30 -6.71 7.79 -21.83
N ALA A 31 -5.72 7.27 -22.58
CA ALA A 31 -5.71 5.89 -23.04
C ALA A 31 -5.33 4.89 -21.94
N LYS A 32 -4.73 5.39 -20.83
CA LYS A 32 -4.26 4.56 -19.70
C LYS A 32 -5.21 4.65 -18.51
N LEU A 33 -6.51 4.76 -18.72
CA LEU A 33 -7.49 4.77 -17.64
C LEU A 33 -7.27 3.56 -16.71
N ASP A 34 -7.29 3.81 -15.41
CA ASP A 34 -7.03 2.83 -14.35
C ASP A 34 -5.62 2.21 -14.31
N ALA A 35 -4.64 2.83 -14.99
CA ALA A 35 -3.25 2.40 -15.04
C ALA A 35 -2.22 3.56 -14.98
N HIS A 36 -2.59 4.70 -14.39
CA HIS A 36 -1.70 5.87 -14.29
C HIS A 36 -0.67 5.75 -13.17
N CYS A 37 -1.05 5.13 -12.06
CA CYS A 37 -0.18 4.98 -10.90
C CYS A 37 -0.42 3.63 -10.22
N SER A 38 0.47 3.26 -9.32
CA SER A 38 0.40 1.99 -8.56
C SER A 38 -0.90 1.76 -7.78
N PHE A 39 -1.70 2.79 -7.58
CA PHE A 39 -3.00 2.67 -6.89
C PHE A 39 -4.15 2.39 -7.84
N CYS A 40 -3.96 2.56 -9.15
CA CYS A 40 -5.00 2.32 -10.14
C CYS A 40 -5.47 0.86 -10.18
N ALA A 41 -6.72 0.65 -10.59
CA ALA A 41 -7.37 -0.65 -10.53
C ALA A 41 -6.64 -1.75 -11.33
N LYS A 42 -6.01 -1.41 -12.45
CA LYS A 42 -5.22 -2.37 -13.25
C LYS A 42 -3.84 -2.69 -12.64
N LEU A 43 -3.41 -1.93 -11.62
CA LEU A 43 -2.08 -2.04 -11.01
C LEU A 43 -2.16 -2.43 -9.52
N TYR A 44 -3.20 -3.14 -9.10
CA TYR A 44 -3.38 -3.57 -7.71
C TYR A 44 -2.17 -4.32 -7.15
N LEU A 45 -1.44 -5.05 -7.99
CA LEU A 45 -0.23 -5.77 -7.59
C LEU A 45 1.01 -4.88 -7.41
N ASP A 46 0.95 -3.59 -7.74
CA ASP A 46 2.04 -2.65 -7.47
C ASP A 46 2.01 -2.12 -6.03
N THR A 47 0.96 -2.48 -5.28
CA THR A 47 0.83 -2.19 -3.84
C THR A 47 0.98 -3.48 -3.04
N PRO A 48 1.33 -3.42 -1.74
CA PRO A 48 1.32 -4.61 -0.88
C PRO A 48 -0.02 -5.33 -0.88
N PRO A 49 -0.04 -6.62 -0.48
CA PRO A 49 -1.29 -7.35 -0.27
C PRO A 49 -2.27 -6.53 0.54
N GLU A 50 -3.47 -6.33 0.02
CA GLU A 50 -4.45 -5.50 0.71
C GLU A 50 -5.05 -6.21 1.93
N LYS A 51 -5.26 -5.46 2.99
CA LYS A 51 -5.88 -5.95 4.22
C LYS A 51 -7.38 -6.09 4.07
N ALA A 52 -7.99 -5.18 3.33
CA ALA A 52 -9.43 -5.17 3.06
C ALA A 52 -9.75 -4.27 1.88
N ARG A 53 -10.89 -4.50 1.28
CA ARG A 53 -11.53 -3.58 0.32
C ARG A 53 -13.01 -3.44 0.59
N LEU A 54 -13.54 -2.28 0.31
CA LEU A 54 -14.97 -2.04 0.22
C LEU A 54 -15.40 -2.21 -1.24
N VAL A 55 -16.41 -3.00 -1.48
CA VAL A 55 -17.00 -3.20 -2.82
C VAL A 55 -18.47 -2.82 -2.80
N LYS A 56 -18.95 -2.32 -3.92
CA LYS A 56 -20.37 -2.01 -4.13
C LYS A 56 -21.02 -3.11 -4.97
N SER A 57 -22.18 -3.58 -4.53
CA SER A 57 -23.02 -4.54 -5.26
C SER A 57 -24.47 -4.05 -5.22
N GLY A 58 -24.93 -3.44 -6.33
CA GLY A 58 -26.18 -2.70 -6.35
C GLY A 58 -26.14 -1.53 -5.37
N ASP A 59 -27.11 -1.46 -4.46
CA ASP A 59 -27.20 -0.41 -3.42
C ASP A 59 -26.52 -0.80 -2.10
N LYS A 60 -25.84 -1.92 -2.06
CA LYS A 60 -25.20 -2.43 -0.84
C LYS A 60 -23.70 -2.36 -0.96
N TYR A 61 -23.06 -2.19 0.21
CA TYR A 61 -21.61 -2.26 0.36
C TYR A 61 -21.22 -3.49 1.17
N ALA A 62 -20.12 -4.12 0.78
CA ALA A 62 -19.54 -5.24 1.50
C ALA A 62 -18.05 -5.05 1.67
N THR A 63 -17.53 -5.45 2.84
CA THR A 63 -16.09 -5.47 3.09
C THR A 63 -15.56 -6.86 2.84
N LEU A 64 -14.67 -6.97 1.84
CA LEU A 64 -13.89 -8.18 1.59
C LEU A 64 -12.54 -8.06 2.28
N ARG A 65 -12.07 -9.14 2.89
CA ARG A 65 -10.80 -9.18 3.63
C ARG A 65 -9.93 -10.32 3.15
N HIS A 66 -8.62 -10.11 3.22
CA HIS A 66 -7.63 -11.15 2.98
C HIS A 66 -7.77 -11.86 1.62
N LEU A 67 -8.08 -11.09 0.58
CA LEU A 67 -8.20 -11.63 -0.77
C LEU A 67 -6.86 -12.18 -1.26
N GLN A 68 -6.95 -13.28 -1.98
CA GLN A 68 -5.82 -13.84 -2.70
C GLN A 68 -5.60 -13.09 -4.02
N VAL A 69 -4.41 -13.21 -4.61
CA VAL A 69 -4.07 -12.53 -5.87
C VAL A 69 -5.10 -12.79 -6.97
N ASP A 70 -5.53 -14.03 -7.12
CA ASP A 70 -6.45 -14.44 -8.18
C ASP A 70 -7.81 -13.78 -8.05
N ALA A 71 -8.22 -13.43 -6.82
CA ALA A 71 -9.51 -12.78 -6.55
C ALA A 71 -9.45 -11.24 -6.56
N LEU A 72 -8.25 -10.63 -6.66
CA LEU A 72 -8.12 -9.18 -6.60
C LEU A 72 -8.79 -8.45 -7.76
N PHE A 73 -8.85 -9.07 -8.92
CA PHE A 73 -9.39 -8.49 -10.15
C PHE A 73 -10.84 -8.90 -10.44
N ASP A 74 -11.43 -9.78 -9.61
CA ASP A 74 -12.83 -10.18 -9.74
C ASP A 74 -13.81 -9.08 -9.32
N THR A 75 -13.33 -8.12 -8.54
CA THR A 75 -14.14 -7.00 -8.06
C THR A 75 -13.38 -5.68 -8.16
N VAL A 76 -14.12 -4.60 -8.41
CA VAL A 76 -13.58 -3.24 -8.32
C VAL A 76 -13.79 -2.71 -6.89
N ALA A 77 -12.71 -2.30 -6.26
CA ALA A 77 -12.77 -1.70 -4.92
C ALA A 77 -13.22 -0.25 -5.00
N GLU A 78 -14.20 0.16 -4.19
CA GLU A 78 -14.50 1.57 -3.96
C GLU A 78 -13.45 2.20 -3.04
N PHE A 79 -13.02 1.46 -2.01
CA PHE A 79 -11.88 1.79 -1.18
C PHE A 79 -11.04 0.54 -0.90
N ARG A 80 -9.72 0.72 -0.84
CA ARG A 80 -8.75 -0.33 -0.47
C ARG A 80 -7.96 0.09 0.75
N ARG A 81 -7.70 -0.82 1.66
CA ARG A 81 -6.77 -0.65 2.77
C ARG A 81 -5.51 -1.44 2.47
N VAL A 82 -4.42 -0.73 2.28
CA VAL A 82 -3.10 -1.32 2.00
C VAL A 82 -2.08 -0.91 3.06
N PRO A 83 -1.11 -1.77 3.41
CA PRO A 83 -0.04 -1.40 4.32
C PRO A 83 0.73 -0.18 3.82
N ASN A 84 1.04 0.75 4.72
CA ASN A 84 1.91 1.88 4.40
C ASN A 84 3.38 1.46 4.53
N LEU A 85 4.08 1.37 3.41
CA LEU A 85 5.51 1.01 3.38
C LEU A 85 6.45 2.18 3.72
N PHE A 86 5.92 3.39 3.87
CA PHE A 86 6.67 4.60 4.21
C PHE A 86 6.56 4.94 5.70
N GLU A 87 6.36 3.95 6.54
CA GLU A 87 6.33 4.13 8.00
C GLU A 87 7.67 4.66 8.52
N ILE A 88 7.61 5.62 9.44
CA ILE A 88 8.79 6.13 10.15
C ILE A 88 9.39 5.03 11.01
N VAL A 89 8.52 4.26 11.66
CA VAL A 89 8.87 3.13 12.51
C VAL A 89 8.36 1.87 11.84
N SER A 90 9.26 1.18 11.15
CA SER A 90 8.93 0.00 10.35
C SER A 90 8.58 -1.22 11.22
N PHE A 91 7.92 -2.22 10.60
CA PHE A 91 7.73 -3.54 11.22
C PHE A 91 9.05 -4.11 11.78
N ASN A 92 10.15 -4.00 11.04
CA ASN A 92 11.45 -4.52 11.45
C ASN A 92 11.99 -3.80 12.71
N TYR A 93 11.71 -2.52 12.87
CA TYR A 93 12.05 -1.78 14.10
C TYR A 93 11.31 -2.36 15.30
N TRP A 94 10.01 -2.58 15.19
CA TRP A 94 9.20 -3.14 16.26
C TRP A 94 9.60 -4.58 16.58
N GLN A 95 9.87 -5.39 15.56
CA GLN A 95 10.35 -6.75 15.75
C GLN A 95 11.70 -6.79 16.50
N LYS A 96 12.67 -5.97 16.04
CA LYS A 96 14.02 -5.98 16.58
C LYS A 96 14.09 -5.43 18.02
N ASN A 97 13.35 -4.37 18.31
CA ASN A 97 13.48 -3.66 19.59
C ASN A 97 12.46 -4.13 20.63
N PHE A 98 11.31 -4.68 20.22
CA PHE A 98 10.22 -5.04 21.12
C PHE A 98 9.74 -6.49 20.91
N ASN A 99 10.47 -7.29 20.15
CA ASN A 99 10.11 -8.68 19.82
C ASN A 99 8.65 -8.80 19.28
N TYR A 100 8.20 -7.79 18.54
CA TYR A 100 6.86 -7.76 17.97
C TYR A 100 6.70 -8.90 16.96
N ARG A 101 5.56 -9.57 17.04
CA ARG A 101 5.16 -10.65 16.12
C ARG A 101 3.85 -10.29 15.45
N LEU A 102 3.64 -10.80 14.25
CA LEU A 102 2.35 -10.68 13.59
C LEU A 102 1.28 -11.39 14.43
N PRO A 103 0.08 -10.81 14.61
CA PRO A 103 -1.05 -11.52 15.18
C PRO A 103 -1.36 -12.79 14.40
N ASP A 104 -1.83 -13.84 15.08
CA ASP A 104 -2.05 -15.17 14.47
C ASP A 104 -2.92 -15.12 13.21
N ALA A 105 -3.98 -14.31 13.20
CA ALA A 105 -4.84 -14.15 12.04
C ALA A 105 -4.10 -13.57 10.82
N ILE A 106 -3.18 -12.62 11.05
CA ILE A 106 -2.37 -12.02 10.00
C ILE A 106 -1.28 -12.99 9.54
N GLU A 107 -0.68 -13.72 10.45
CA GLU A 107 0.30 -14.77 10.12
C GLU A 107 -0.36 -15.88 9.29
N GLN A 108 -1.58 -16.28 9.64
CA GLN A 108 -2.35 -17.26 8.86
C GLN A 108 -2.67 -16.72 7.46
N HIS A 109 -3.11 -15.47 7.34
CA HIS A 109 -3.33 -14.83 6.05
C HIS A 109 -2.06 -14.79 5.21
N LYS A 110 -0.94 -14.37 5.79
CA LYS A 110 0.38 -14.36 5.11
C LYS A 110 0.73 -15.75 4.58
N ARG A 111 0.61 -16.79 5.41
CA ARG A 111 0.90 -18.17 5.00
C ARG A 111 0.00 -18.61 3.83
N SER A 112 -1.29 -18.34 3.92
CA SER A 112 -2.25 -18.65 2.85
C SER A 112 -1.90 -17.91 1.55
N TYR A 113 -1.59 -16.63 1.64
CA TYR A 113 -1.21 -15.81 0.49
C TYR A 113 0.06 -16.31 -0.19
N LEU A 114 1.09 -16.64 0.59
CA LEU A 114 2.37 -17.15 0.11
C LEU A 114 2.31 -18.63 -0.33
N ALA A 115 1.26 -19.36 0.01
CA ALA A 115 1.07 -20.74 -0.48
C ALA A 115 0.79 -20.76 -1.98
N SER A 116 0.13 -19.74 -2.54
CA SER A 116 -0.09 -19.63 -3.98
C SER A 116 1.17 -19.17 -4.73
N VAL A 117 1.35 -19.64 -5.96
CA VAL A 117 2.46 -19.19 -6.83
C VAL A 117 2.36 -17.69 -7.11
N ALA A 118 1.15 -17.22 -7.44
CA ALA A 118 0.88 -15.82 -7.75
C ALA A 118 1.16 -14.92 -6.54
N GLY A 119 0.77 -15.32 -5.33
CA GLY A 119 1.03 -14.57 -4.09
C GLY A 119 2.52 -14.47 -3.78
N ARG A 120 3.27 -15.55 -3.93
CA ARG A 120 4.74 -15.52 -3.78
C ARG A 120 5.40 -14.59 -4.79
N GLN A 121 5.03 -14.71 -6.07
CA GLN A 121 5.59 -13.84 -7.12
C GLN A 121 5.29 -12.36 -6.87
N HIS A 122 4.07 -12.05 -6.45
CA HIS A 122 3.69 -10.69 -6.07
C HIS A 122 4.59 -10.13 -4.97
N VAL A 123 4.72 -10.85 -3.87
CA VAL A 123 5.50 -10.43 -2.70
C VAL A 123 6.99 -10.33 -3.02
N LEU A 124 7.55 -11.29 -3.77
CA LEU A 124 8.96 -11.27 -4.18
C LEU A 124 9.27 -10.07 -5.07
N ARG A 125 8.41 -9.78 -6.05
CA ARG A 125 8.55 -8.62 -6.92
C ARG A 125 8.58 -7.30 -6.13
N LEU A 126 7.66 -7.13 -5.19
CA LEU A 126 7.62 -5.93 -4.35
C LEU A 126 8.83 -5.84 -3.41
N SER A 127 9.29 -6.96 -2.87
CA SER A 127 10.49 -7.00 -2.02
C SER A 127 11.73 -6.56 -2.80
N GLU A 128 11.90 -7.09 -4.00
CA GLU A 128 12.99 -6.73 -4.89
C GLU A 128 12.96 -5.24 -5.27
N GLN A 129 11.81 -4.73 -5.71
CA GLN A 129 11.63 -3.31 -6.04
C GLN A 129 11.96 -2.40 -4.87
N ARG A 130 11.52 -2.76 -3.66
CA ARG A 130 11.80 -1.99 -2.46
C ARG A 130 13.27 -1.97 -2.09
N LEU A 131 13.95 -3.10 -2.20
CA LEU A 131 15.38 -3.21 -1.92
C LEU A 131 16.21 -2.43 -2.94
N LYS A 132 15.87 -2.51 -4.22
CA LYS A 132 16.49 -1.69 -5.28
C LYS A 132 16.31 -0.20 -4.99
N ALA A 133 15.11 0.24 -4.63
CA ALA A 133 14.83 1.63 -4.27
C ALA A 133 15.60 2.10 -3.02
N ALA A 134 15.95 1.18 -2.11
CA ALA A 134 16.79 1.43 -0.95
C ALA A 134 18.31 1.37 -1.25
N GLY A 135 18.70 1.17 -2.51
CA GLY A 135 20.10 1.07 -2.92
C GLY A 135 20.76 -0.30 -2.67
N PHE A 136 19.95 -1.34 -2.49
CA PHE A 136 20.47 -2.69 -2.31
C PHE A 136 21.01 -3.26 -3.63
N ASP A 137 22.13 -3.96 -3.59
CA ASP A 137 22.76 -4.55 -4.77
C ASP A 137 21.93 -5.72 -5.32
N GLU A 138 21.63 -5.69 -6.62
CA GLU A 138 20.90 -6.77 -7.30
C GLU A 138 21.59 -8.12 -7.15
N SER A 139 22.93 -8.15 -7.24
CA SER A 139 23.69 -9.39 -7.07
C SER A 139 23.53 -10.01 -5.68
N ALA A 140 23.27 -9.19 -4.66
CA ALA A 140 22.97 -9.69 -3.31
C ALA A 140 21.59 -10.31 -3.24
N TRP A 141 20.58 -9.73 -3.91
CA TRP A 141 19.25 -10.34 -4.03
C TRP A 141 19.31 -11.72 -4.67
N ASP A 142 20.05 -11.87 -5.75
CA ASP A 142 20.14 -13.13 -6.48
C ASP A 142 20.83 -14.26 -5.66
N ARG A 143 21.71 -13.90 -4.74
CA ARG A 143 22.37 -14.85 -3.81
C ARG A 143 21.49 -15.28 -2.65
N MET A 144 20.41 -14.58 -2.35
CA MET A 144 19.50 -14.92 -1.27
C MET A 144 18.69 -16.16 -1.61
N SER A 145 18.52 -17.05 -0.64
CA SER A 145 17.55 -18.13 -0.69
C SER A 145 16.12 -17.59 -0.76
N LEU A 146 15.18 -18.43 -1.19
CA LEU A 146 13.76 -18.04 -1.22
C LEU A 146 13.26 -17.64 0.17
N ASP A 147 13.66 -18.34 1.21
CA ASP A 147 13.23 -18.05 2.58
C ASP A 147 13.75 -16.69 3.07
N GLU A 148 14.99 -16.34 2.77
CA GLU A 148 15.55 -15.03 3.08
C GLU A 148 14.80 -13.91 2.36
N ARG A 149 14.48 -14.08 1.07
CA ARG A 149 13.68 -13.11 0.29
C ARG A 149 12.28 -12.95 0.88
N LEU A 150 11.66 -14.05 1.31
CA LEU A 150 10.30 -14.02 1.88
C LEU A 150 10.25 -13.42 3.29
N GLN A 151 11.37 -13.30 4.01
CA GLN A 151 11.39 -12.60 5.29
C GLN A 151 11.00 -11.11 5.15
N PHE A 152 11.28 -10.49 4.01
CA PHE A 152 10.84 -9.11 3.73
C PHE A 152 9.31 -8.97 3.66
N ALA A 153 8.60 -10.08 3.43
CA ALA A 153 7.14 -10.12 3.37
C ALA A 153 6.45 -9.67 4.67
N ASN A 154 7.09 -9.84 5.82
CA ASN A 154 6.48 -9.47 7.10
C ASN A 154 6.04 -8.00 7.13
N ALA A 155 6.81 -7.10 6.53
CA ALA A 155 6.46 -5.69 6.44
C ALA A 155 5.23 -5.42 5.55
N PHE A 156 4.89 -6.34 4.64
CA PHE A 156 3.73 -6.21 3.75
C PHE A 156 2.42 -6.69 4.38
N PHE A 157 2.49 -7.49 5.44
CA PHE A 157 1.31 -7.98 6.16
C PHE A 157 1.15 -7.32 7.52
N GLY A 158 2.28 -6.96 8.15
CA GLY A 158 2.31 -6.18 9.39
C GLY A 158 2.35 -4.68 9.11
N GLY A 159 2.45 -3.89 10.14
CA GLY A 159 2.55 -2.45 10.06
C GLY A 159 1.43 -1.78 10.86
N GLY A 160 1.79 -0.67 11.51
CA GLY A 160 0.89 0.12 12.34
C GLY A 160 0.05 1.12 11.55
N HIS A 161 0.44 1.41 10.29
CA HIS A 161 -0.20 2.41 9.45
C HIS A 161 -0.70 1.81 8.15
N GLU A 162 -1.79 2.36 7.66
CA GLU A 162 -2.42 1.95 6.43
C GLU A 162 -2.69 3.16 5.54
N LEU A 163 -2.70 2.92 4.24
CA LEU A 163 -3.24 3.85 3.27
C LEU A 163 -4.66 3.41 2.93
N ILE A 164 -5.58 4.35 2.94
CA ILE A 164 -6.93 4.17 2.42
C ILE A 164 -6.92 4.77 1.02
N VAL A 165 -7.08 3.93 0.02
CA VAL A 165 -7.01 4.30 -1.39
C VAL A 165 -8.40 4.25 -1.97
N GLY A 166 -8.96 5.40 -2.35
CA GLY A 166 -10.24 5.49 -3.05
C GLY A 166 -10.12 5.05 -4.50
N ARG A 167 -11.20 4.52 -5.07
CA ARG A 167 -11.29 4.21 -6.49
C ARG A 167 -11.03 5.47 -7.34
N ARG A 168 -11.61 6.57 -6.94
CA ARG A 168 -11.37 7.90 -7.49
C ARG A 168 -10.23 8.57 -6.72
N HIS A 169 -9.00 8.35 -7.13
CA HIS A 169 -7.83 8.95 -6.47
C HIS A 169 -7.25 10.16 -7.21
N TYR A 170 -7.87 10.57 -8.30
CA TYR A 170 -7.65 11.87 -8.93
C TYR A 170 -8.89 12.76 -8.75
N ILE A 171 -8.71 14.07 -8.74
CA ILE A 171 -9.84 15.00 -8.76
C ILE A 171 -10.55 14.94 -10.12
N ASP A 172 -11.82 15.32 -10.16
CA ASP A 172 -12.58 15.34 -11.40
C ASP A 172 -11.95 16.36 -12.36
N GLY A 173 -11.76 15.94 -13.62
CA GLY A 173 -11.12 16.77 -14.64
C GLY A 173 -9.59 16.86 -14.50
N ALA A 174 -8.97 16.01 -13.70
CA ALA A 174 -7.51 15.97 -13.60
C ALA A 174 -6.85 15.74 -14.96
N THR A 175 -5.82 16.51 -15.24
CA THR A 175 -5.01 16.44 -16.46
C THR A 175 -3.56 16.06 -16.18
N HIS A 176 -3.13 16.13 -14.92
CA HIS A 176 -1.76 15.86 -14.49
C HIS A 176 -1.74 14.98 -13.23
N ASP A 177 -0.68 14.23 -13.06
CA ASP A 177 -0.48 13.21 -12.04
C ASP A 177 -0.44 13.73 -10.59
N HIS A 178 -0.17 15.01 -10.39
CA HIS A 178 -0.18 15.65 -9.07
C HIS A 178 -1.59 16.04 -8.58
N GLN A 179 -2.59 15.99 -9.45
CA GLN A 179 -3.98 16.39 -9.14
C GLN A 179 -4.73 15.24 -8.43
N LEU A 180 -4.21 14.84 -7.29
CA LEU A 180 -4.76 13.74 -6.51
C LEU A 180 -5.98 14.18 -5.69
N ALA A 181 -6.95 13.29 -5.58
CA ALA A 181 -8.02 13.42 -4.62
C ALA A 181 -7.49 13.26 -3.19
N SER A 182 -8.16 13.86 -2.25
CA SER A 182 -7.88 13.77 -0.81
C SER A 182 -9.17 13.60 -0.03
N SER A 183 -9.08 13.40 1.27
CA SER A 183 -10.27 13.36 2.13
C SER A 183 -11.15 14.62 1.99
N GLY A 184 -10.55 15.78 1.68
CA GLY A 184 -11.28 17.02 1.45
C GLY A 184 -11.97 17.13 0.08
N THR A 185 -11.70 16.21 -0.85
CA THR A 185 -12.31 16.19 -2.20
C THR A 185 -13.26 15.00 -2.40
N LEU A 186 -13.53 14.23 -1.34
CA LEU A 186 -14.52 13.14 -1.39
C LEU A 186 -15.92 13.71 -1.59
N ALA A 187 -16.73 13.03 -2.40
CA ALA A 187 -18.16 13.30 -2.47
C ALA A 187 -18.85 12.90 -1.13
N PRO A 188 -20.03 13.49 -0.81
CA PRO A 188 -20.72 13.16 0.44
C PRO A 188 -20.93 11.66 0.65
N GLU A 189 -21.26 10.93 -0.39
CA GLU A 189 -21.47 9.47 -0.35
C GLU A 189 -20.17 8.71 -0.05
N GLU A 190 -19.04 9.20 -0.55
CA GLU A 190 -17.72 8.61 -0.31
C GLU A 190 -17.28 8.81 1.16
N HIS A 191 -17.69 9.91 1.81
CA HIS A 191 -17.39 10.14 3.22
C HIS A 191 -17.99 9.08 4.16
N TYR A 192 -19.15 8.54 3.82
CA TYR A 192 -19.76 7.45 4.61
C TYR A 192 -19.06 6.09 4.40
N GLN A 193 -18.29 5.95 3.34
CA GLN A 193 -17.59 4.72 2.97
C GLN A 193 -16.15 4.71 3.47
N TYR A 194 -15.56 5.91 3.56
CA TYR A 194 -14.19 6.13 4.01
C TYR A 194 -14.04 5.83 5.51
#